data_a7b074ccb3fb6a32016fa7453eee1877
#
_entry.id   a7b074ccb3fb6a32016fa7453eee1877
#
_cell.length_a   1.000
_cell.length_b   1.000
_cell.length_c   1.000
_cell.angle_alpha   90.00
_cell.angle_beta   90.00
_cell.angle_gamma   90.00
#
_symmetry.space_group_name_H-M   'P 1'
#
loop_
_entity.id
_entity.type
_entity.pdbx_description
1 polymer ?
#
loop_
_entity_poly.entity_id
_entity_poly.type
_entity_poly.pdbx_seq_one_letter_code
_entity_poly.pdbx_strand_id
1 'polypeptide(L)'
;MLDAIAKPGVFLRALTMTLALATPPAHAFEAVTAYQPIFETAAAKTITLTGHDLTVEQVIDIARNGAKVELSPEALQRSADAYGLLLEGAAEGVTIYWFNRGAGDQRETVIFSGDPTTPENSKLLKDQQLARFKGGVNRGYGPELQEEALVRAIMAIRANTMSYEAASPQLTHMLVDMLNKRMTPVVQSRGTLGEGDLATLGNIGAAMVGEGEAYLDGVRMPATQALSQAGLKPLEPFAADQAALISTNAYAQAQAVLLLEDARKLLEWTDLSYAMGLNGMNSSVTPISAPVQSMRPYPWLTWDAARVMDMIKGSYLFDEDQARIIQDPESMRASSQRQGSAWQAWADLRQSVLLSINSSDHNPAVLPGLTPQSSPELSTPQFMKYYIKGGPLSGGKSGYIFSNANWDPYPMANQVEAFTISLTNLGVAVAQRIERFRNPFFTVIKLTDALKPDERKDIPTFDGYLPTDLWQELADLGTPVTPNGQAIVATVEDLEGQTRIKTQRAREAVDISFHLLAQDLLTASYWMEIRKAQNPQRKFGEAPTAALEALRQVIPWHQAASERQKRPLGMVAYDFMQENPASKFYSGGPQAPKAAAMPAAGVLPR
;
A
#
# COMPACT_ATOMS: atom_id res chain seq x y z
N MET A 1 -52.96 -5.87 64.28
CA MET A 1 -53.46 -7.13 64.82
C MET A 1 -52.79 -8.21 64.04
N LEU A 2 -51.75 -8.72 64.62
CA LEU A 2 -51.66 -10.04 65.28
C LEU A 2 -51.85 -11.18 64.28
N ASP A 3 -50.99 -11.99 64.05
CA ASP A 3 -50.01 -12.91 64.62
C ASP A 3 -49.96 -14.10 63.71
N ALA A 4 -48.81 -14.43 63.37
CA ALA A 4 -48.02 -15.64 63.66
C ALA A 4 -48.65 -16.99 63.22
N ILE A 5 -47.90 -17.82 62.55
CA ILE A 5 -47.42 -19.12 63.03
C ILE A 5 -46.66 -19.91 61.90
N ALA A 6 -45.41 -20.13 62.21
CA ALA A 6 -44.60 -21.38 62.06
C ALA A 6 -44.52 -22.20 60.77
N LYS A 7 -43.26 -22.45 60.44
CA LYS A 7 -42.62 -23.39 59.52
C LYS A 7 -43.08 -24.87 59.66
N PRO A 8 -42.82 -25.73 58.63
CA PRO A 8 -41.47 -26.25 58.41
C PRO A 8 -41.08 -26.55 56.92
N GLY A 9 -39.84 -26.42 56.69
CA GLY A 9 -38.87 -27.18 55.92
C GLY A 9 -39.29 -27.94 54.66
N VAL A 10 -38.85 -27.43 53.50
CA VAL A 10 -38.61 -28.25 52.31
C VAL A 10 -37.22 -27.93 51.79
N PHE A 11 -36.36 -28.94 51.78
CA PHE A 11 -35.04 -28.95 51.14
C PHE A 11 -35.17 -28.62 49.65
N LEU A 12 -34.76 -27.43 49.25
CA LEU A 12 -34.57 -27.10 47.85
C LEU A 12 -33.10 -27.42 47.49
N ARG A 13 -32.87 -28.54 46.82
CA ARG A 13 -31.59 -28.83 46.16
C ARG A 13 -31.39 -27.74 45.12
N ALA A 14 -30.41 -26.88 45.35
CA ALA A 14 -29.90 -25.94 44.33
C ALA A 14 -29.27 -26.77 43.22
N LEU A 15 -29.98 -26.89 42.10
CA LEU A 15 -29.41 -27.35 40.83
C LEU A 15 -28.60 -26.18 40.26
N THR A 16 -27.31 -26.17 40.51
CA THR A 16 -26.37 -25.24 39.84
C THR A 16 -26.30 -25.62 38.38
N MET A 17 -27.17 -25.05 37.59
CA MET A 17 -27.05 -25.04 36.14
C MET A 17 -25.90 -24.10 35.78
N THR A 18 -24.72 -24.68 35.58
CA THR A 18 -23.61 -23.97 34.96
C THR A 18 -24.02 -23.66 33.52
N LEU A 19 -24.56 -22.46 33.29
CA LEU A 19 -24.65 -21.91 31.93
C LEU A 19 -23.21 -21.76 31.46
N ALA A 20 -22.72 -22.72 30.70
CA ALA A 20 -21.60 -22.49 29.82
C ALA A 20 -22.10 -21.45 28.82
N LEU A 21 -21.74 -20.20 29.05
CA LEU A 21 -21.74 -19.16 28.01
C LEU A 21 -20.79 -19.68 26.93
N ALA A 22 -21.35 -20.36 25.93
CA ALA A 22 -20.70 -20.55 24.67
C ALA A 22 -20.47 -19.11 24.14
N THR A 23 -19.27 -18.61 24.34
CA THR A 23 -18.80 -17.48 23.56
C THR A 23 -19.01 -17.89 22.10
N PRO A 24 -19.75 -17.10 21.29
CA PRO A 24 -19.77 -17.35 19.86
C PRO A 24 -18.31 -17.38 19.41
N PRO A 25 -17.92 -18.30 18.53
CA PRO A 25 -16.61 -18.21 17.91
C PRO A 25 -16.54 -16.79 17.34
N ALA A 26 -15.62 -15.99 17.85
CA ALA A 26 -15.21 -14.82 17.13
C ALA A 26 -14.87 -15.36 15.74
N HIS A 27 -15.67 -15.02 14.73
CA HIS A 27 -15.22 -15.00 13.37
C HIS A 27 -14.15 -13.90 13.33
N ALA A 28 -13.00 -14.20 13.91
CA ALA A 28 -11.78 -13.60 13.48
C ALA A 28 -11.75 -13.92 11.97
N PHE A 29 -11.83 -12.91 11.10
CA PHE A 29 -10.98 -12.94 9.94
C PHE A 29 -9.74 -13.71 10.40
N GLU A 30 -9.38 -14.77 9.69
CA GLU A 30 -8.07 -15.36 9.86
C GLU A 30 -7.10 -14.27 9.42
N ALA A 31 -6.89 -13.31 10.30
CA ALA A 31 -5.79 -12.39 10.22
C ALA A 31 -4.60 -13.29 10.02
N VAL A 32 -3.83 -13.06 8.97
CA VAL A 32 -2.62 -13.79 8.68
C VAL A 32 -1.88 -13.96 9.99
N THR A 33 -2.02 -15.16 10.60
CA THR A 33 -1.57 -15.41 11.97
C THR A 33 -0.12 -15.84 11.99
N ALA A 34 0.49 -15.98 10.79
CA ALA A 34 1.88 -16.40 10.62
C ALA A 34 2.68 -15.29 9.94
N TYR A 35 3.85 -15.00 10.51
CA TYR A 35 4.83 -14.10 9.90
C TYR A 35 5.18 -14.54 8.47
N GLN A 36 5.18 -13.58 7.56
CA GLN A 36 5.44 -13.77 6.14
C GLN A 36 6.83 -13.23 5.80
N PRO A 37 7.86 -14.09 5.72
CA PRO A 37 9.21 -13.66 5.36
C PRO A 37 9.27 -13.23 3.90
N ILE A 38 10.27 -12.41 3.58
CA ILE A 38 10.52 -11.97 2.21
C ILE A 38 11.21 -13.05 1.37
N PHE A 39 11.19 -12.85 0.04
CA PHE A 39 12.02 -13.57 -0.91
C PHE A 39 13.36 -12.83 -1.11
N GLU A 40 14.46 -13.56 -1.36
CA GLU A 40 15.79 -12.97 -1.56
C GLU A 40 16.20 -12.89 -3.04
N THR A 41 15.24 -12.67 -3.92
CA THR A 41 15.48 -12.69 -5.38
C THR A 41 16.35 -11.52 -5.87
N ALA A 42 16.45 -10.44 -5.08
CA ALA A 42 17.27 -9.26 -5.39
C ALA A 42 18.41 -9.02 -4.38
N ALA A 43 18.79 -10.00 -3.55
CA ALA A 43 19.80 -9.83 -2.49
C ALA A 43 21.19 -9.38 -2.99
N ALA A 44 21.51 -9.61 -4.26
CA ALA A 44 22.75 -9.12 -4.90
C ALA A 44 22.67 -7.66 -5.37
N LYS A 45 21.46 -7.07 -5.42
CA LYS A 45 21.23 -5.70 -5.87
C LYS A 45 21.41 -4.74 -4.70
N THR A 46 22.07 -3.61 -4.94
CA THR A 46 22.12 -2.48 -4.00
C THR A 46 21.37 -1.30 -4.59
N ILE A 47 20.53 -0.67 -3.78
CA ILE A 47 19.75 0.52 -4.15
C ILE A 47 20.29 1.69 -3.34
N THR A 48 20.68 2.75 -4.03
CA THR A 48 21.19 3.97 -3.43
C THR A 48 20.02 4.92 -3.13
N LEU A 49 19.85 5.30 -1.88
CA LEU A 49 18.84 6.24 -1.42
C LEU A 49 19.38 7.67 -1.52
N THR A 50 18.78 8.48 -2.36
CA THR A 50 19.19 9.87 -2.62
C THR A 50 18.30 10.90 -1.93
N GLY A 51 17.10 10.46 -1.50
CA GLY A 51 16.05 11.32 -0.94
C GLY A 51 15.05 11.84 -1.96
N HIS A 52 15.31 11.75 -3.27
CA HIS A 52 14.48 12.43 -4.27
C HIS A 52 14.12 11.64 -5.53
N ASP A 53 14.63 10.43 -5.72
CA ASP A 53 14.41 9.64 -6.93
C ASP A 53 14.07 8.16 -6.68
N LEU A 54 13.72 7.83 -5.43
CA LEU A 54 13.28 6.48 -5.07
C LEU A 54 11.99 6.11 -5.80
N THR A 55 11.98 4.99 -6.50
CA THR A 55 10.81 4.52 -7.25
C THR A 55 10.01 3.45 -6.48
N VAL A 56 8.77 3.23 -6.90
CA VAL A 56 7.92 2.16 -6.37
C VAL A 56 8.62 0.81 -6.52
N GLU A 57 9.17 0.54 -7.69
CA GLU A 57 9.86 -0.70 -8.05
C GLU A 57 11.11 -0.94 -7.18
N GLN A 58 11.86 0.11 -6.87
CA GLN A 58 13.01 0.05 -5.97
C GLN A 58 12.59 -0.27 -4.54
N VAL A 59 11.49 0.34 -4.03
CA VAL A 59 10.97 -0.01 -2.72
C VAL A 59 10.50 -1.46 -2.67
N ILE A 60 9.85 -1.97 -3.73
CA ILE A 60 9.46 -3.38 -3.85
C ILE A 60 10.69 -4.30 -3.83
N ASP A 61 11.77 -3.94 -4.55
CA ASP A 61 13.01 -4.72 -4.52
C ASP A 61 13.63 -4.78 -3.12
N ILE A 62 13.63 -3.68 -2.37
CA ILE A 62 14.12 -3.65 -0.98
C ILE A 62 13.19 -4.48 -0.07
N ALA A 63 11.89 -4.25 -0.22
CA ALA A 63 10.89 -4.74 0.71
C ALA A 63 10.57 -6.23 0.52
N ARG A 64 10.23 -6.64 -0.70
CA ARG A 64 9.81 -8.02 -1.04
C ARG A 64 10.97 -8.91 -1.49
N ASN A 65 11.94 -8.33 -2.20
CA ASN A 65 12.99 -9.09 -2.89
C ASN A 65 14.36 -9.05 -2.20
N GLY A 66 14.48 -8.35 -1.07
CA GLY A 66 15.65 -8.36 -0.21
C GLY A 66 16.86 -7.58 -0.75
N ALA A 67 16.67 -6.63 -1.66
CA ALA A 67 17.75 -5.76 -2.13
C ALA A 67 18.38 -4.98 -0.96
N LYS A 68 19.70 -4.81 -1.03
CA LYS A 68 20.47 -4.00 -0.07
C LYS A 68 20.26 -2.52 -0.34
N VAL A 69 20.51 -1.70 0.66
CA VAL A 69 20.41 -0.26 0.60
C VAL A 69 21.69 0.43 1.02
N GLU A 70 21.96 1.57 0.42
CA GLU A 70 23.02 2.50 0.83
C GLU A 70 22.51 3.94 0.68
N LEU A 71 23.10 4.87 1.40
CA LEU A 71 22.82 6.30 1.30
C LEU A 71 23.80 6.97 0.36
N SER A 72 23.31 7.84 -0.53
CA SER A 72 24.20 8.63 -1.37
C SER A 72 25.03 9.62 -0.54
N PRO A 73 26.23 10.01 -1.00
CA PRO A 73 27.02 11.05 -0.34
C PRO A 73 26.25 12.36 -0.17
N GLU A 74 25.40 12.71 -1.15
CA GLU A 74 24.58 13.93 -1.14
C GLU A 74 23.46 13.84 -0.09
N ALA A 75 22.83 12.68 0.07
CA ALA A 75 21.83 12.45 1.10
C ALA A 75 22.43 12.52 2.51
N LEU A 76 23.59 11.92 2.70
CA LEU A 76 24.35 11.97 3.96
C LEU A 76 24.76 13.43 4.29
N GLN A 77 25.26 14.17 3.31
CA GLN A 77 25.67 15.57 3.52
C GLN A 77 24.47 16.46 3.86
N ARG A 78 23.33 16.28 3.17
CA ARG A 78 22.11 17.04 3.46
C ARG A 78 21.59 16.77 4.89
N SER A 79 21.57 15.51 5.33
CA SER A 79 21.18 15.15 6.69
C SER A 79 22.15 15.73 7.73
N ALA A 80 23.46 15.67 7.46
CA ALA A 80 24.49 16.25 8.34
C ALA A 80 24.35 17.78 8.44
N ASP A 81 24.04 18.45 7.34
CA ASP A 81 23.82 19.90 7.33
C ASP A 81 22.57 20.28 8.12
N ALA A 82 21.48 19.52 7.98
CA ALA A 82 20.24 19.72 8.74
C ALA A 82 20.48 19.48 10.25
N TYR A 83 21.19 18.41 10.58
CA TYR A 83 21.55 18.11 11.97
C TYR A 83 22.41 19.20 12.60
N GLY A 84 23.46 19.65 11.90
CA GLY A 84 24.31 20.75 12.36
C GLY A 84 23.54 22.05 12.55
N LEU A 85 22.62 22.37 11.61
CA LEU A 85 21.78 23.57 11.70
C LEU A 85 20.81 23.52 12.90
N LEU A 86 20.26 22.33 13.23
CA LEU A 86 19.43 22.15 14.41
C LEU A 86 20.20 22.47 15.70
N LEU A 87 21.41 21.93 15.83
CA LEU A 87 22.27 22.15 17.01
C LEU A 87 22.67 23.63 17.13
N GLU A 88 23.09 24.24 16.02
CA GLU A 88 23.49 25.65 16.00
C GLU A 88 22.33 26.58 16.34
N GLY A 89 21.12 26.30 15.81
CA GLY A 89 19.94 27.09 16.09
C GLY A 89 19.60 27.14 17.58
N ALA A 90 19.75 26.03 18.28
CA ALA A 90 19.58 26.01 19.72
C ALA A 90 20.68 26.80 20.46
N ALA A 91 21.94 26.68 20.01
CA ALA A 91 23.07 27.42 20.56
C ALA A 91 22.91 28.94 20.36
N GLU A 92 22.37 29.39 19.23
CA GLU A 92 22.02 30.78 18.95
C GLU A 92 20.75 31.26 19.70
N GLY A 93 20.05 30.36 20.40
CA GLY A 93 18.83 30.69 21.16
C GLY A 93 17.54 30.75 20.32
N VAL A 94 17.54 30.22 19.09
CA VAL A 94 16.35 30.08 18.27
C VAL A 94 15.39 29.08 18.91
N THR A 95 14.10 29.44 18.99
CA THR A 95 13.06 28.56 19.48
C THR A 95 12.72 27.49 18.45
N ILE A 96 12.96 26.23 18.80
CA ILE A 96 12.78 25.09 17.90
C ILE A 96 11.79 24.09 18.51
N TYR A 97 10.67 23.89 17.80
CA TYR A 97 9.66 22.89 18.16
C TYR A 97 10.25 21.50 18.20
N TRP A 98 9.84 20.71 19.21
CA TRP A 98 10.24 19.34 19.42
C TRP A 98 11.76 19.11 19.62
N PHE A 99 12.47 20.17 19.94
CA PHE A 99 13.90 20.11 20.28
C PHE A 99 14.18 20.85 21.59
N ASN A 100 14.39 22.18 21.54
CA ASN A 100 14.56 22.95 22.79
C ASN A 100 13.22 23.43 23.38
N ARG A 101 12.13 23.11 22.68
CA ARG A 101 10.75 23.14 23.18
C ARG A 101 10.16 21.74 23.13
N GLY A 102 9.10 21.50 23.88
CA GLY A 102 8.35 20.26 23.87
C GLY A 102 7.61 20.02 22.57
N ALA A 103 6.85 18.94 22.50
CA ALA A 103 6.00 18.56 21.38
C ALA A 103 4.52 18.62 21.78
N GLY A 104 3.63 18.76 20.81
CA GLY A 104 2.19 18.73 21.00
C GLY A 104 1.71 19.78 22.02
N ASP A 105 1.05 19.34 23.08
CA ASP A 105 0.55 20.19 24.16
C ASP A 105 1.66 20.88 24.97
N GLN A 106 2.89 20.33 24.95
CA GLN A 106 4.08 20.84 25.62
C GLN A 106 4.92 21.81 24.74
N ARG A 107 4.42 22.21 23.58
CA ARG A 107 5.17 22.97 22.56
C ARG A 107 5.80 24.28 23.04
N GLU A 108 5.26 24.90 24.08
CA GLU A 108 5.81 26.12 24.69
C GLU A 108 6.73 25.86 25.88
N THR A 109 6.78 24.61 26.38
CA THR A 109 7.61 24.23 27.51
C THR A 109 9.07 24.21 27.11
N VAL A 110 9.91 24.97 27.83
CA VAL A 110 11.37 24.99 27.62
C VAL A 110 11.95 23.68 28.13
N ILE A 111 12.64 22.94 27.26
CA ILE A 111 13.35 21.71 27.61
C ILE A 111 14.78 22.01 28.05
N PHE A 112 15.47 22.83 27.27
CA PHE A 112 16.81 23.34 27.59
C PHE A 112 17.06 24.67 26.88
N SER A 113 18.14 25.34 27.21
CA SER A 113 18.57 26.60 26.58
C SER A 113 20.07 26.58 26.30
N GLY A 114 20.47 27.28 25.23
CA GLY A 114 21.85 27.42 24.81
C GLY A 114 22.41 26.21 24.07
N ASP A 115 23.73 26.07 24.06
CA ASP A 115 24.44 25.04 23.32
C ASP A 115 24.07 23.61 23.81
N PRO A 116 23.50 22.77 22.91
CA PRO A 116 23.09 21.41 23.24
C PRO A 116 24.27 20.46 23.50
N THR A 117 25.48 20.84 23.14
CA THR A 117 26.70 20.01 23.30
C THR A 117 27.42 20.22 24.63
N THR A 118 26.99 21.19 25.44
CA THR A 118 27.54 21.33 26.81
C THR A 118 27.32 20.05 27.60
N PRO A 119 28.19 19.71 28.56
CA PRO A 119 28.08 18.47 29.34
C PRO A 119 26.70 18.29 29.97
N GLU A 120 26.10 19.35 30.50
CA GLU A 120 24.79 19.35 31.16
C GLU A 120 23.65 19.09 30.15
N ASN A 121 23.55 19.90 29.08
CA ASN A 121 22.54 19.74 28.05
C ASN A 121 22.69 18.41 27.30
N SER A 122 23.91 18.00 27.00
CA SER A 122 24.19 16.73 26.31
C SER A 122 23.74 15.54 27.15
N LYS A 123 23.98 15.55 28.47
CA LYS A 123 23.48 14.50 29.35
C LYS A 123 21.95 14.49 29.39
N LEU A 124 21.34 15.64 29.58
CA LEU A 124 19.86 15.79 29.58
C LEU A 124 19.25 15.22 28.30
N LEU A 125 19.78 15.60 27.14
CA LEU A 125 19.27 15.18 25.83
C LEU A 125 19.44 13.68 25.61
N LYS A 126 20.60 13.08 25.95
CA LYS A 126 20.82 11.63 25.88
C LYS A 126 19.83 10.86 26.75
N ASP A 127 19.70 11.25 28.00
CA ASP A 127 18.80 10.59 28.95
C ASP A 127 17.34 10.69 28.50
N GLN A 128 16.92 11.86 28.02
CA GLN A 128 15.57 12.10 27.51
C GLN A 128 15.28 11.32 26.23
N GLN A 129 16.21 11.33 25.25
CA GLN A 129 16.03 10.60 24.00
C GLN A 129 15.95 9.11 24.25
N LEU A 130 16.85 8.54 25.06
CA LEU A 130 16.83 7.13 25.41
C LEU A 130 15.51 6.75 26.12
N ALA A 131 15.04 7.58 27.06
CA ALA A 131 13.75 7.36 27.73
C ALA A 131 12.57 7.36 26.75
N ARG A 132 12.58 8.27 25.76
CA ARG A 132 11.55 8.36 24.71
C ARG A 132 11.57 7.15 23.79
N PHE A 133 12.74 6.68 23.36
CA PHE A 133 12.87 5.45 22.55
C PHE A 133 12.40 4.21 23.31
N LYS A 134 12.68 4.13 24.63
CA LYS A 134 12.23 3.05 25.52
C LYS A 134 10.76 3.20 25.94
N GLY A 135 10.25 4.42 26.00
CA GLY A 135 8.95 4.74 26.54
C GLY A 135 7.77 4.30 25.68
N GLY A 136 6.63 3.98 26.33
CA GLY A 136 5.47 3.39 25.70
C GLY A 136 4.46 4.34 25.05
N VAL A 137 4.60 5.67 25.22
CA VAL A 137 3.55 6.63 24.80
C VAL A 137 3.38 6.67 23.25
N ASN A 138 4.48 6.47 22.53
CA ASN A 138 4.49 6.48 21.06
C ASN A 138 4.73 5.08 20.49
N ARG A 139 4.18 4.03 21.10
CA ARG A 139 4.25 2.67 20.55
C ARG A 139 2.89 2.24 19.98
N GLY A 140 2.94 1.50 18.89
CA GLY A 140 1.77 0.89 18.30
C GLY A 140 1.11 -0.13 19.22
N TYR A 141 -0.17 -0.37 18.98
CA TYR A 141 -1.02 -1.31 19.69
C TYR A 141 -1.77 -2.21 18.69
N GLY A 142 -2.28 -3.33 19.19
CA GLY A 142 -3.14 -4.24 18.44
C GLY A 142 -2.38 -5.24 17.59
N PRO A 143 -2.94 -5.76 16.49
CA PRO A 143 -2.31 -6.86 15.79
C PRO A 143 -0.94 -6.45 15.22
N GLU A 144 -0.02 -7.40 15.26
CA GLU A 144 1.31 -7.28 14.68
C GLU A 144 1.22 -7.22 13.15
N LEU A 145 2.09 -6.44 12.53
CA LEU A 145 2.30 -6.47 11.08
C LEU A 145 3.05 -7.76 10.73
N GLN A 146 2.35 -8.71 10.13
CA GLN A 146 2.90 -10.03 9.82
C GLN A 146 3.71 -10.05 8.51
N GLU A 147 3.49 -9.10 7.62
CA GLU A 147 4.18 -8.98 6.33
C GLU A 147 5.54 -8.30 6.54
N GLU A 148 6.64 -9.07 6.49
CA GLU A 148 8.01 -8.54 6.61
C GLU A 148 8.26 -7.42 5.61
N ALA A 149 7.77 -7.58 4.39
CA ALA A 149 7.92 -6.61 3.31
C ALA A 149 7.35 -5.23 3.70
N LEU A 150 6.23 -5.18 4.43
CA LEU A 150 5.64 -3.92 4.85
C LEU A 150 6.55 -3.18 5.84
N VAL A 151 7.09 -3.86 6.85
CA VAL A 151 8.00 -3.23 7.83
C VAL A 151 9.31 -2.79 7.16
N ARG A 152 9.84 -3.59 6.24
CA ARG A 152 11.03 -3.23 5.45
C ARG A 152 10.77 -2.01 4.55
N ALA A 153 9.60 -1.93 3.93
CA ALA A 153 9.20 -0.76 3.13
C ALA A 153 9.13 0.50 3.99
N ILE A 154 8.55 0.42 5.21
CA ILE A 154 8.52 1.54 6.17
C ILE A 154 9.95 2.02 6.47
N MET A 155 10.85 1.11 6.79
CA MET A 155 12.23 1.44 7.12
C MET A 155 12.99 2.05 5.93
N ALA A 156 12.80 1.51 4.72
CA ALA A 156 13.46 2.00 3.51
C ALA A 156 12.97 3.41 3.13
N ILE A 157 11.65 3.63 3.14
CA ILE A 157 11.07 4.93 2.86
C ILE A 157 11.52 5.95 3.90
N ARG A 158 11.50 5.58 5.20
CA ARG A 158 11.98 6.49 6.25
C ARG A 158 13.45 6.81 6.10
N ALA A 159 14.30 5.83 5.79
CA ALA A 159 15.73 6.07 5.53
C ALA A 159 15.94 7.06 4.37
N ASN A 160 15.11 6.99 3.33
CA ASN A 160 15.15 7.92 2.20
C ASN A 160 14.71 9.34 2.59
N THR A 161 13.53 9.48 3.21
CA THR A 161 12.97 10.80 3.59
C THR A 161 13.75 11.45 4.72
N MET A 162 14.37 10.66 5.62
CA MET A 162 15.19 11.16 6.74
C MET A 162 16.40 11.97 6.28
N SER A 163 16.81 11.85 5.01
CA SER A 163 17.85 12.71 4.44
C SER A 163 17.51 14.20 4.44
N TYR A 164 16.25 14.57 4.65
CA TYR A 164 15.80 15.97 4.82
C TYR A 164 15.68 16.39 6.29
N GLU A 165 15.87 15.45 7.21
CA GLU A 165 15.62 15.66 8.62
C GLU A 165 16.91 15.92 9.40
N ALA A 166 16.77 16.57 10.57
CA ALA A 166 17.86 16.78 11.49
C ALA A 166 18.12 15.53 12.36
N ALA A 167 18.26 14.38 11.71
CA ALA A 167 18.61 13.12 12.37
C ALA A 167 20.11 13.01 12.63
N SER A 168 20.48 12.41 13.75
CA SER A 168 21.89 12.04 13.95
C SER A 168 22.33 11.03 12.88
N PRO A 169 23.59 11.08 12.43
CA PRO A 169 24.09 10.12 11.44
C PRO A 169 23.92 8.66 11.88
N GLN A 170 24.03 8.39 13.18
CA GLN A 170 23.87 7.05 13.73
C GLN A 170 22.45 6.51 13.57
N LEU A 171 21.43 7.35 13.69
CA LEU A 171 20.03 6.95 13.52
C LEU A 171 19.75 6.51 12.07
N THR A 172 20.19 7.29 11.09
CA THR A 172 19.98 6.98 9.68
C THR A 172 20.75 5.72 9.27
N HIS A 173 22.01 5.58 9.71
CA HIS A 173 22.79 4.37 9.49
C HIS A 173 22.16 3.14 10.13
N MET A 174 21.57 3.26 11.33
CA MET A 174 20.91 2.13 12.00
C MET A 174 19.74 1.57 11.15
N LEU A 175 18.91 2.41 10.51
CA LEU A 175 17.85 1.94 9.62
C LEU A 175 18.40 1.13 8.43
N VAL A 176 19.46 1.63 7.80
CA VAL A 176 20.12 0.97 6.66
C VAL A 176 20.76 -0.35 7.09
N ASP A 177 21.47 -0.35 8.23
CA ASP A 177 22.13 -1.54 8.76
C ASP A 177 21.12 -2.64 9.13
N MET A 178 20.00 -2.28 9.78
CA MET A 178 18.94 -3.23 10.09
C MET A 178 18.34 -3.84 8.83
N LEU A 179 18.08 -3.04 7.78
CA LEU A 179 17.60 -3.54 6.49
C LEU A 179 18.60 -4.52 5.86
N ASN A 180 19.90 -4.16 5.84
CA ASN A 180 20.96 -4.95 5.21
C ASN A 180 21.32 -6.20 6.00
N LYS A 181 21.08 -6.22 7.31
CA LYS A 181 21.27 -7.35 8.22
C LYS A 181 20.01 -8.19 8.42
N ARG A 182 18.92 -7.88 7.68
CA ARG A 182 17.64 -8.58 7.80
C ARG A 182 17.08 -8.62 9.22
N MET A 183 17.33 -7.57 9.98
CA MET A 183 16.73 -7.36 11.28
C MET A 183 15.44 -6.53 11.11
N THR A 184 14.29 -7.18 11.25
CA THR A 184 12.97 -6.57 11.07
C THR A 184 12.28 -6.45 12.42
N PRO A 185 12.03 -5.23 12.96
CA PRO A 185 11.32 -5.05 14.22
C PRO A 185 9.93 -5.63 14.22
N VAL A 186 9.46 -6.09 15.38
CA VAL A 186 8.06 -6.40 15.61
C VAL A 186 7.28 -5.09 15.75
N VAL A 187 6.35 -4.84 14.85
CA VAL A 187 5.60 -3.59 14.74
C VAL A 187 4.11 -3.84 14.91
N GLN A 188 3.44 -3.00 15.69
CA GLN A 188 2.00 -3.04 15.91
C GLN A 188 1.26 -2.09 14.95
N SER A 189 0.09 -2.49 14.48
CA SER A 189 -0.59 -1.83 13.36
C SER A 189 -1.44 -0.60 13.73
N ARG A 190 -1.77 -0.40 15.01
CA ARG A 190 -2.67 0.66 15.49
C ARG A 190 -1.92 1.73 16.29
N GLY A 191 -2.50 2.92 16.34
CA GLY A 191 -1.96 4.08 17.07
C GLY A 191 -1.49 5.20 16.14
N THR A 192 -1.94 5.19 14.88
CA THR A 192 -1.71 6.25 13.90
C THR A 192 -3.04 6.68 13.28
N LEU A 193 -3.23 7.98 13.11
CA LEU A 193 -4.45 8.62 12.60
C LEU A 193 -4.26 9.21 11.20
N GLY A 194 -3.04 9.11 10.64
CA GLY A 194 -2.68 9.72 9.36
C GLY A 194 -2.18 11.15 9.51
N GLU A 195 -1.77 11.53 10.71
CA GLU A 195 -1.05 12.78 11.03
C GLU A 195 0.39 12.49 11.45
N GLY A 196 1.07 11.69 10.66
CA GLY A 196 2.31 11.02 11.02
C GLY A 196 2.04 9.64 11.62
N ASP A 197 2.94 8.72 11.37
CA ASP A 197 2.81 7.32 11.77
C ASP A 197 3.58 7.04 13.08
N LEU A 198 3.44 7.94 14.07
CA LEU A 198 4.23 8.02 15.29
C LEU A 198 4.40 6.68 16.01
N ALA A 199 3.29 5.96 16.19
CA ALA A 199 3.27 4.75 16.98
C ALA A 199 3.98 3.58 16.29
N THR A 200 3.80 3.45 14.98
CA THR A 200 4.43 2.41 14.16
C THR A 200 5.95 2.57 14.14
N LEU A 201 6.42 3.79 13.89
CA LEU A 201 7.85 4.11 13.92
C LEU A 201 8.43 4.05 15.34
N GLY A 202 7.61 4.29 16.37
CA GLY A 202 7.99 4.11 17.78
C GLY A 202 8.36 2.67 18.13
N ASN A 203 7.68 1.67 17.53
CA ASN A 203 8.09 0.26 17.68
C ASN A 203 9.46 -0.01 17.02
N ILE A 204 9.71 0.58 15.84
CA ILE A 204 11.01 0.45 15.16
C ILE A 204 12.11 1.08 16.00
N GLY A 205 11.89 2.31 16.52
CA GLY A 205 12.83 2.99 17.39
C GLY A 205 13.14 2.22 18.67
N ALA A 206 12.14 1.60 19.29
CA ALA A 206 12.35 0.76 20.46
C ALA A 206 13.33 -0.39 20.19
N ALA A 207 13.15 -1.09 19.05
CA ALA A 207 14.07 -2.17 18.68
C ALA A 207 15.51 -1.68 18.44
N MET A 208 15.70 -0.44 17.96
CA MET A 208 17.04 0.16 17.77
C MET A 208 17.81 0.33 19.08
N VAL A 209 17.13 0.57 20.19
CA VAL A 209 17.75 0.69 21.53
C VAL A 209 17.71 -0.63 22.33
N GLY A 210 17.29 -1.73 21.70
CA GLY A 210 17.23 -3.05 22.30
C GLY A 210 15.97 -3.34 23.10
N GLU A 211 14.89 -2.55 22.94
CA GLU A 211 13.61 -2.82 23.59
C GLU A 211 12.65 -3.58 22.65
N GLY A 212 11.81 -4.44 23.23
CA GLY A 212 10.85 -5.24 22.48
C GLY A 212 11.49 -6.42 21.75
N GLU A 213 10.94 -6.77 20.58
CA GLU A 213 11.32 -7.94 19.81
C GLU A 213 11.59 -7.58 18.34
N ALA A 214 12.35 -8.42 17.66
CA ALA A 214 12.60 -8.33 16.24
C ALA A 214 12.71 -9.72 15.62
N TYR A 215 12.53 -9.80 14.31
CA TYR A 215 12.90 -10.95 13.51
C TYR A 215 14.31 -10.73 12.96
N LEU A 216 15.17 -11.72 13.11
CA LEU A 216 16.46 -11.78 12.43
C LEU A 216 16.44 -13.00 11.51
N ASP A 217 16.59 -12.79 10.21
CA ASP A 217 16.44 -13.84 9.20
C ASP A 217 15.12 -14.65 9.36
N GLY A 218 14.03 -13.97 9.69
CA GLY A 218 12.73 -14.59 9.91
C GLY A 218 12.53 -15.27 11.27
N VAL A 219 13.53 -15.26 12.15
CA VAL A 219 13.45 -15.84 13.49
C VAL A 219 13.18 -14.77 14.54
N ARG A 220 12.06 -14.88 15.26
CA ARG A 220 11.65 -13.96 16.32
C ARG A 220 12.49 -14.12 17.58
N MET A 221 12.96 -13.00 18.11
CA MET A 221 13.76 -12.96 19.34
C MET A 221 13.72 -11.57 20.02
N PRO A 222 14.17 -11.43 21.29
CA PRO A 222 14.35 -10.12 21.89
C PRO A 222 15.25 -9.20 21.04
N ALA A 223 14.92 -7.92 20.94
CA ALA A 223 15.66 -6.98 20.11
C ALA A 223 17.15 -6.85 20.50
N THR A 224 17.47 -6.95 21.81
CA THR A 224 18.86 -7.00 22.28
C THR A 224 19.64 -8.17 21.69
N GLN A 225 19.01 -9.34 21.60
CA GLN A 225 19.62 -10.54 21.03
C GLN A 225 19.77 -10.39 19.51
N ALA A 226 18.75 -9.87 18.83
CA ALA A 226 18.77 -9.63 17.38
C ALA A 226 19.89 -8.66 17.00
N LEU A 227 20.03 -7.52 17.71
CA LEU A 227 21.13 -6.57 17.51
C LEU A 227 22.48 -7.25 17.68
N SER A 228 22.69 -7.99 18.78
CA SER A 228 23.95 -8.68 19.06
C SER A 228 24.30 -9.70 17.97
N GLN A 229 23.35 -10.52 17.54
CA GLN A 229 23.58 -11.52 16.48
C GLN A 229 23.80 -10.88 15.11
N ALA A 230 23.13 -9.76 14.82
CA ALA A 230 23.35 -8.97 13.60
C ALA A 230 24.70 -8.22 13.61
N GLY A 231 25.41 -8.20 14.73
CA GLY A 231 26.66 -7.44 14.90
C GLY A 231 26.42 -5.93 15.00
N LEU A 232 25.22 -5.52 15.44
CA LEU A 232 24.83 -4.13 15.63
C LEU A 232 24.91 -3.75 17.13
N LYS A 233 25.33 -2.51 17.39
CA LYS A 233 25.26 -1.95 18.75
C LYS A 233 23.92 -1.25 18.94
N PRO A 234 23.31 -1.29 20.13
CA PRO A 234 22.15 -0.46 20.40
C PRO A 234 22.42 1.02 20.10
N LEU A 235 21.44 1.69 19.53
CA LEU A 235 21.52 3.12 19.23
C LEU A 235 21.67 3.93 20.52
N GLU A 236 22.56 4.91 20.52
CA GLU A 236 22.67 5.96 21.52
C GLU A 236 22.00 7.25 20.96
N PRO A 237 20.69 7.43 21.13
CA PRO A 237 19.98 8.53 20.50
C PRO A 237 20.36 9.87 21.14
N PHE A 238 20.37 10.93 20.32
CA PHE A 238 20.73 12.27 20.76
C PHE A 238 19.87 13.34 20.07
N ALA A 239 19.88 14.55 20.61
CA ALA A 239 19.21 15.74 20.07
C ALA A 239 17.72 15.53 19.83
N ALA A 240 17.26 15.47 18.57
CA ALA A 240 15.89 15.30 18.18
C ALA A 240 15.63 13.96 17.47
N ASP A 241 16.45 12.94 17.71
CA ASP A 241 16.40 11.67 16.97
C ASP A 241 15.03 11.00 17.01
N GLN A 242 14.33 11.04 18.15
CA GLN A 242 12.98 10.46 18.20
C GLN A 242 12.03 11.20 17.26
N ALA A 243 12.03 12.53 17.29
CA ALA A 243 11.18 13.33 16.39
C ALA A 243 11.52 13.02 14.93
N ALA A 244 12.82 13.02 14.60
CA ALA A 244 13.31 12.69 13.26
C ALA A 244 12.95 11.27 12.81
N LEU A 245 12.79 10.31 13.70
CA LEU A 245 12.37 8.94 13.34
C LEU A 245 10.87 8.86 13.14
N ILE A 246 10.07 9.34 14.11
CA ILE A 246 8.64 9.00 14.20
C ILE A 246 7.71 9.97 13.49
N SER A 247 8.10 11.24 13.30
CA SER A 247 7.27 12.24 12.60
C SER A 247 7.35 12.04 11.10
N THR A 248 6.54 11.11 10.57
CA THR A 248 6.55 10.69 9.17
C THR A 248 5.28 9.93 8.83
N ASN A 249 4.97 9.84 7.53
CA ASN A 249 3.89 9.00 6.99
C ASN A 249 4.40 7.69 6.37
N ALA A 250 5.60 7.25 6.73
CA ALA A 250 6.27 6.11 6.09
C ALA A 250 5.46 4.81 6.14
N TYR A 251 4.60 4.60 7.16
CA TYR A 251 3.74 3.43 7.21
C TYR A 251 2.64 3.48 6.15
N ALA A 252 1.90 4.57 6.07
CA ALA A 252 0.87 4.74 5.04
C ALA A 252 1.48 4.76 3.63
N GLN A 253 2.64 5.39 3.45
CA GLN A 253 3.40 5.39 2.20
C GLN A 253 3.84 3.98 1.80
N ALA A 254 4.33 3.17 2.73
CA ALA A 254 4.71 1.78 2.49
C ALA A 254 3.52 0.92 2.07
N GLN A 255 2.38 1.05 2.76
CA GLN A 255 1.14 0.39 2.35
C GLN A 255 0.72 0.80 0.93
N ALA A 256 0.83 2.09 0.59
CA ALA A 256 0.48 2.59 -0.74
C ALA A 256 1.44 2.10 -1.84
N VAL A 257 2.73 1.94 -1.54
CA VAL A 257 3.69 1.33 -2.48
C VAL A 257 3.35 -0.14 -2.77
N LEU A 258 3.06 -0.93 -1.71
CA LEU A 258 2.66 -2.33 -1.91
C LEU A 258 1.32 -2.42 -2.65
N LEU A 259 0.36 -1.56 -2.31
CA LEU A 259 -0.91 -1.41 -3.02
C LEU A 259 -0.71 -1.16 -4.52
N LEU A 260 0.17 -0.23 -4.89
CA LEU A 260 0.44 0.12 -6.30
C LEU A 260 0.97 -1.05 -7.10
N GLU A 261 1.87 -1.85 -6.54
CA GLU A 261 2.41 -3.04 -7.23
C GLU A 261 1.34 -4.12 -7.40
N ASP A 262 0.56 -4.41 -6.35
CA ASP A 262 -0.49 -5.42 -6.43
C ASP A 262 -1.65 -4.97 -7.33
N ALA A 263 -2.01 -3.69 -7.28
CA ALA A 263 -3.00 -3.09 -8.17
C ALA A 263 -2.57 -3.10 -9.64
N ARG A 264 -1.30 -2.87 -9.94
CA ARG A 264 -0.76 -2.97 -11.31
C ARG A 264 -0.96 -4.36 -11.87
N LYS A 265 -0.62 -5.41 -11.10
CA LYS A 265 -0.82 -6.81 -11.48
C LYS A 265 -2.29 -7.12 -11.72
N LEU A 266 -3.17 -6.62 -10.84
CA LEU A 266 -4.63 -6.78 -10.98
C LEU A 266 -5.13 -6.16 -12.29
N LEU A 267 -4.76 -4.91 -12.57
CA LEU A 267 -5.21 -4.19 -13.76
C LEU A 267 -4.69 -4.84 -15.04
N GLU A 268 -3.44 -5.30 -15.07
CA GLU A 268 -2.89 -6.06 -16.20
C GLU A 268 -3.68 -7.36 -16.46
N TRP A 269 -4.03 -8.09 -15.40
CA TRP A 269 -4.87 -9.28 -15.52
C TRP A 269 -6.31 -8.96 -15.93
N THR A 270 -6.85 -7.81 -15.50
CA THR A 270 -8.19 -7.37 -15.89
C THR A 270 -8.26 -7.11 -17.38
N ASP A 271 -7.24 -6.47 -17.97
CA ASP A 271 -7.16 -6.25 -19.42
C ASP A 271 -7.08 -7.58 -20.18
N LEU A 272 -6.25 -8.52 -19.71
CA LEU A 272 -6.08 -9.82 -20.36
C LEU A 272 -7.32 -10.70 -20.21
N SER A 273 -7.96 -10.73 -19.03
CA SER A 273 -9.22 -11.45 -18.83
C SER A 273 -10.34 -10.87 -19.71
N TYR A 274 -10.40 -9.55 -19.86
CA TYR A 274 -11.34 -8.91 -20.78
C TYR A 274 -11.08 -9.30 -22.23
N ALA A 275 -9.83 -9.33 -22.67
CA ALA A 275 -9.46 -9.81 -24.02
C ALA A 275 -9.88 -11.28 -24.26
N MET A 276 -9.75 -12.13 -23.24
CA MET A 276 -10.27 -13.51 -23.26
C MET A 276 -11.80 -13.52 -23.27
N GLY A 277 -12.44 -12.66 -22.49
CA GLY A 277 -13.89 -12.50 -22.43
C GLY A 277 -14.50 -12.09 -23.77
N LEU A 278 -13.89 -11.15 -24.49
CA LEU A 278 -14.29 -10.77 -25.84
C LEU A 278 -14.32 -11.99 -26.78
N ASN A 279 -13.27 -12.78 -26.76
CA ASN A 279 -13.19 -14.03 -27.55
C ASN A 279 -14.26 -15.05 -27.14
N GLY A 280 -14.43 -15.27 -25.84
CA GLY A 280 -15.43 -16.20 -25.31
C GLY A 280 -16.86 -15.79 -25.65
N MET A 281 -17.20 -14.51 -25.56
CA MET A 281 -18.53 -13.97 -25.86
C MET A 281 -18.83 -13.91 -27.36
N ASN A 282 -17.82 -13.95 -28.24
CA ASN A 282 -17.93 -13.59 -29.66
C ASN A 282 -18.33 -12.12 -29.85
N SER A 283 -17.72 -11.25 -29.05
CA SER A 283 -18.07 -9.82 -28.97
C SER A 283 -17.67 -9.04 -30.21
N SER A 284 -18.37 -7.91 -30.43
CA SER A 284 -17.92 -6.90 -31.36
C SER A 284 -16.69 -6.16 -30.84
N VAL A 285 -15.68 -5.98 -31.69
CA VAL A 285 -14.46 -5.19 -31.37
C VAL A 285 -14.63 -3.70 -31.72
N THR A 286 -15.77 -3.32 -32.33
CA THR A 286 -16.00 -1.94 -32.75
C THR A 286 -15.99 -0.92 -31.61
N PRO A 287 -16.50 -1.22 -30.38
CA PRO A 287 -16.47 -0.26 -29.28
C PRO A 287 -15.08 0.18 -28.85
N ILE A 288 -14.08 -0.69 -28.99
CA ILE A 288 -12.69 -0.42 -28.61
C ILE A 288 -11.80 -0.04 -29.79
N SER A 289 -12.39 0.19 -30.97
CA SER A 289 -11.63 0.56 -32.17
C SER A 289 -11.12 2.01 -32.09
N ALA A 290 -9.97 2.27 -32.72
CA ALA A 290 -9.36 3.61 -32.75
C ALA A 290 -10.31 4.70 -33.29
N PRO A 291 -11.11 4.49 -34.36
CA PRO A 291 -12.09 5.49 -34.81
C PRO A 291 -13.11 5.85 -33.73
N VAL A 292 -13.62 4.88 -32.99
CA VAL A 292 -14.59 5.14 -31.92
C VAL A 292 -13.92 5.90 -30.76
N GLN A 293 -12.72 5.48 -30.35
CA GLN A 293 -11.97 6.13 -29.27
C GLN A 293 -11.56 7.57 -29.62
N SER A 294 -11.30 7.87 -30.90
CA SER A 294 -10.97 9.22 -31.33
C SER A 294 -12.12 10.23 -31.19
N MET A 295 -13.35 9.76 -31.10
CA MET A 295 -14.53 10.63 -30.89
C MET A 295 -14.63 11.10 -29.42
N ARG A 296 -13.94 10.46 -28.50
CA ARG A 296 -13.90 10.81 -27.09
C ARG A 296 -12.51 10.49 -26.49
N PRO A 297 -11.50 11.32 -26.76
CA PRO A 297 -10.09 10.98 -26.61
C PRO A 297 -9.56 11.17 -25.18
N TYR A 298 -10.12 10.46 -24.22
CA TYR A 298 -9.52 10.35 -22.88
C TYR A 298 -8.25 9.51 -22.98
N PRO A 299 -7.08 10.02 -22.58
CA PRO A 299 -5.80 9.36 -22.85
C PRO A 299 -5.72 7.92 -22.34
N TRP A 300 -6.13 7.67 -21.10
CA TRP A 300 -6.04 6.33 -20.49
C TRP A 300 -7.09 5.36 -21.07
N LEU A 301 -8.28 5.85 -21.41
CA LEU A 301 -9.31 5.03 -22.04
C LEU A 301 -8.90 4.61 -23.46
N THR A 302 -8.36 5.55 -24.22
CA THR A 302 -7.84 5.29 -25.57
C THR A 302 -6.66 4.34 -25.55
N TRP A 303 -5.77 4.51 -24.57
CA TRP A 303 -4.63 3.61 -24.37
C TRP A 303 -5.06 2.19 -24.01
N ASP A 304 -5.99 2.02 -23.06
CA ASP A 304 -6.50 0.71 -22.66
C ASP A 304 -7.20 -0.01 -23.82
N ALA A 305 -8.07 0.69 -24.54
CA ALA A 305 -8.72 0.16 -25.74
C ALA A 305 -7.69 -0.32 -26.78
N ALA A 306 -6.65 0.48 -27.05
CA ALA A 306 -5.60 0.11 -27.99
C ALA A 306 -4.77 -1.10 -27.50
N ARG A 307 -4.53 -1.20 -26.19
CA ARG A 307 -3.85 -2.32 -25.54
C ARG A 307 -4.63 -3.62 -25.69
N VAL A 308 -5.94 -3.58 -25.45
CA VAL A 308 -6.82 -4.75 -25.62
C VAL A 308 -6.92 -5.16 -27.09
N MET A 309 -7.02 -4.19 -28.01
CA MET A 309 -6.99 -4.47 -29.46
C MET A 309 -5.72 -5.16 -29.91
N ASP A 310 -4.58 -4.78 -29.34
CA ASP A 310 -3.30 -5.43 -29.63
C ASP A 310 -3.24 -6.86 -29.07
N MET A 311 -3.75 -7.11 -27.85
CA MET A 311 -3.85 -8.45 -27.26
C MET A 311 -4.66 -9.43 -28.12
N ILE A 312 -5.74 -8.98 -28.74
CA ILE A 312 -6.63 -9.81 -29.57
C ILE A 312 -6.26 -9.81 -31.06
N LYS A 313 -5.13 -9.22 -31.44
CA LYS A 313 -4.69 -9.19 -32.84
C LYS A 313 -4.59 -10.60 -33.42
N GLY A 314 -5.19 -10.78 -34.61
CA GLY A 314 -5.28 -12.07 -35.27
C GLY A 314 -6.36 -13.00 -34.73
N SER A 315 -7.22 -12.52 -33.81
CA SER A 315 -8.39 -13.26 -33.37
C SER A 315 -9.46 -13.37 -34.48
N TYR A 316 -10.25 -14.43 -34.41
CA TYR A 316 -11.45 -14.61 -35.24
C TYR A 316 -12.50 -13.49 -35.06
N LEU A 317 -12.35 -12.66 -34.04
CA LEU A 317 -13.24 -11.50 -33.82
C LEU A 317 -13.15 -10.46 -34.95
N PHE A 318 -12.09 -10.51 -35.76
CA PHE A 318 -11.94 -9.63 -36.93
C PHE A 318 -12.55 -10.24 -38.21
N ASP A 319 -12.94 -11.52 -38.17
CA ASP A 319 -13.64 -12.16 -39.30
C ASP A 319 -15.12 -11.76 -39.29
N GLU A 320 -15.72 -11.78 -40.49
CA GLU A 320 -17.15 -11.61 -40.61
C GLU A 320 -17.89 -12.81 -39.97
N ASP A 321 -18.82 -12.52 -39.07
CA ASP A 321 -19.68 -13.53 -38.44
C ASP A 321 -21.13 -13.01 -38.35
N GLN A 322 -22.00 -13.60 -39.16
CA GLN A 322 -23.42 -13.25 -39.21
C GLN A 322 -24.16 -13.57 -37.89
N ALA A 323 -23.62 -14.46 -37.07
CA ALA A 323 -24.19 -14.79 -35.76
C ALA A 323 -23.77 -13.79 -34.68
N ARG A 324 -22.80 -12.90 -34.93
CA ARG A 324 -22.37 -11.90 -33.95
C ARG A 324 -23.46 -10.84 -33.77
N ILE A 325 -23.86 -10.60 -32.53
CA ILE A 325 -24.87 -9.60 -32.21
C ILE A 325 -24.35 -8.18 -32.51
N ILE A 326 -25.25 -7.28 -32.86
CA ILE A 326 -24.89 -5.89 -33.22
C ILE A 326 -24.41 -5.08 -31.99
N GLN A 327 -24.89 -5.44 -30.81
CA GLN A 327 -24.60 -4.70 -29.58
C GLN A 327 -24.46 -5.63 -28.39
N ASP A 328 -23.22 -5.74 -27.87
CA ASP A 328 -22.91 -6.44 -26.64
C ASP A 328 -23.51 -5.74 -25.41
N PRO A 329 -23.62 -6.43 -24.27
CA PRO A 329 -23.99 -5.79 -23.01
C PRO A 329 -22.98 -4.71 -22.62
N GLU A 330 -23.41 -3.73 -21.83
CA GLU A 330 -22.55 -2.61 -21.42
C GLU A 330 -21.27 -3.07 -20.71
N SER A 331 -21.36 -4.11 -19.90
CA SER A 331 -20.21 -4.71 -19.21
C SER A 331 -19.13 -5.27 -20.15
N MET A 332 -19.46 -5.53 -21.42
CA MET A 332 -18.47 -5.90 -22.44
C MET A 332 -18.01 -4.67 -23.24
N ARG A 333 -18.93 -3.91 -23.82
CA ARG A 333 -18.59 -2.81 -24.72
C ARG A 333 -18.05 -1.56 -24.03
N ALA A 334 -18.27 -1.39 -22.71
CA ALA A 334 -17.78 -0.27 -21.91
C ALA A 334 -16.67 -0.69 -20.91
N SER A 335 -16.10 -1.90 -21.03
CA SER A 335 -15.04 -2.34 -20.13
C SER A 335 -13.81 -1.44 -20.21
N SER A 336 -13.34 -1.07 -21.40
CA SER A 336 -12.17 -0.20 -21.53
C SER A 336 -12.37 1.19 -20.90
N GLN A 337 -13.60 1.71 -20.85
CA GLN A 337 -13.90 2.94 -20.12
C GLN A 337 -13.67 2.79 -18.61
N ARG A 338 -14.05 1.63 -18.03
CA ARG A 338 -13.85 1.35 -16.62
C ARG A 338 -12.39 1.01 -16.30
N GLN A 339 -11.76 0.17 -17.13
CA GLN A 339 -10.37 -0.21 -17.01
C GLN A 339 -9.42 0.99 -17.16
N GLY A 340 -9.60 1.78 -18.23
CA GLY A 340 -8.80 2.99 -18.44
C GLY A 340 -8.97 4.02 -17.33
N SER A 341 -10.18 4.14 -16.73
CA SER A 341 -10.39 5.01 -15.57
C SER A 341 -9.67 4.49 -14.32
N ALA A 342 -9.62 3.17 -14.11
CA ALA A 342 -8.89 2.56 -13.01
C ALA A 342 -7.36 2.72 -13.20
N TRP A 343 -6.87 2.57 -14.43
CA TRP A 343 -5.47 2.85 -14.78
C TRP A 343 -5.08 4.31 -14.54
N GLN A 344 -5.96 5.25 -14.89
CA GLN A 344 -5.73 6.67 -14.59
C GLN A 344 -5.63 6.91 -13.08
N ALA A 345 -6.59 6.42 -12.31
CA ALA A 345 -6.59 6.57 -10.85
C ALA A 345 -5.35 5.92 -10.20
N TRP A 346 -4.90 4.77 -10.72
CA TRP A 346 -3.64 4.15 -10.33
C TRP A 346 -2.42 5.05 -10.63
N ALA A 347 -2.39 5.67 -11.80
CA ALA A 347 -1.29 6.55 -12.21
C ALA A 347 -1.24 7.83 -11.35
N ASP A 348 -2.40 8.41 -11.04
CA ASP A 348 -2.51 9.60 -10.19
C ASP A 348 -2.08 9.28 -8.75
N LEU A 349 -2.49 8.12 -8.21
CA LEU A 349 -2.02 7.63 -6.93
C LEU A 349 -0.50 7.39 -6.94
N ARG A 350 0.03 6.75 -8.00
CA ARG A 350 1.47 6.50 -8.14
C ARG A 350 2.27 7.81 -8.11
N GLN A 351 1.81 8.84 -8.81
CA GLN A 351 2.46 10.15 -8.79
C GLN A 351 2.46 10.76 -7.38
N SER A 352 1.34 10.71 -6.67
CA SER A 352 1.24 11.22 -5.30
C SER A 352 2.16 10.45 -4.34
N VAL A 353 2.23 9.12 -4.46
CA VAL A 353 3.12 8.29 -3.65
C VAL A 353 4.59 8.61 -3.93
N LEU A 354 4.98 8.78 -5.20
CA LEU A 354 6.35 9.12 -5.57
C LEU A 354 6.77 10.48 -5.00
N LEU A 355 5.88 11.47 -4.99
CA LEU A 355 6.14 12.75 -4.31
C LEU A 355 6.35 12.55 -2.81
N SER A 356 5.47 11.79 -2.18
CA SER A 356 5.50 11.56 -0.73
C SER A 356 6.76 10.85 -0.26
N ILE A 357 7.20 9.79 -0.96
CA ILE A 357 8.39 9.01 -0.55
C ILE A 357 9.73 9.68 -0.89
N ASN A 358 9.69 10.83 -1.59
CA ASN A 358 10.86 11.58 -2.07
C ASN A 358 10.86 13.04 -1.57
N SER A 359 10.19 13.32 -0.48
CA SER A 359 10.11 14.66 0.12
C SER A 359 10.09 14.58 1.64
N SER A 360 10.29 15.71 2.30
CA SER A 360 10.16 15.81 3.76
C SER A 360 8.68 15.78 4.16
N ASP A 361 8.36 14.88 5.08
CA ASP A 361 7.07 14.75 5.73
C ASP A 361 7.17 15.00 7.26
N HIS A 362 8.14 15.79 7.67
CA HIS A 362 8.50 16.05 9.05
C HIS A 362 8.15 17.48 9.52
N ASN A 363 7.93 17.63 10.81
CA ASN A 363 7.81 18.90 11.52
C ASN A 363 8.77 18.90 12.75
N PRO A 364 9.73 19.84 12.84
CA PRO A 364 9.93 21.04 12.00
C PRO A 364 10.68 20.77 10.69
N ALA A 365 10.46 21.61 9.67
CA ALA A 365 11.30 21.66 8.48
C ALA A 365 12.62 22.32 8.79
N VAL A 366 13.73 21.69 8.42
CA VAL A 366 15.09 22.19 8.61
C VAL A 366 15.70 22.52 7.25
N LEU A 367 16.07 23.78 7.03
CA LEU A 367 16.37 24.33 5.72
C LEU A 367 17.78 24.95 5.69
N PRO A 368 18.85 24.11 5.67
CA PRO A 368 20.23 24.62 5.59
C PRO A 368 20.49 25.31 4.26
N GLY A 369 21.31 26.35 4.29
CA GLY A 369 21.72 27.11 3.11
C GLY A 369 20.79 28.25 2.69
N LEU A 370 19.58 28.36 3.28
CA LEU A 370 18.72 29.51 3.04
C LEU A 370 19.24 30.75 3.77
N THR A 371 19.10 31.90 3.11
CA THR A 371 19.47 33.21 3.64
C THR A 371 18.28 34.15 3.57
N PRO A 372 18.28 35.29 4.28
CA PRO A 372 17.23 36.31 4.15
C PRO A 372 17.00 36.83 2.72
N GLN A 373 17.96 36.62 1.83
CA GLN A 373 17.90 37.03 0.41
C GLN A 373 17.35 35.93 -0.50
N SER A 374 17.16 34.70 0.00
CA SER A 374 16.66 33.56 -0.80
C SER A 374 15.19 33.74 -1.23
N SER A 375 14.42 34.52 -0.47
CA SER A 375 13.04 34.89 -0.80
C SER A 375 12.63 36.15 -0.05
N PRO A 376 11.76 37.02 -0.60
CA PRO A 376 11.39 38.31 0.03
C PRO A 376 10.81 38.17 1.45
N GLU A 377 10.01 37.16 1.71
CA GLU A 377 9.39 36.92 3.03
C GLU A 377 10.42 36.58 4.10
N LEU A 378 11.53 35.89 3.76
CA LEU A 378 12.55 35.45 4.70
C LEU A 378 13.27 36.60 5.41
N SER A 379 13.30 37.78 4.80
CA SER A 379 13.88 38.99 5.39
C SER A 379 12.95 39.77 6.32
N THR A 380 11.69 39.36 6.43
CA THR A 380 10.73 40.06 7.29
C THR A 380 10.97 39.73 8.78
N PRO A 381 10.61 40.65 9.70
CA PRO A 381 10.85 40.45 11.13
C PRO A 381 10.26 39.14 11.68
N GLN A 382 9.14 38.67 11.13
CA GLN A 382 8.52 37.45 11.57
C GLN A 382 9.36 36.21 11.25
N PHE A 383 9.93 36.15 10.05
CA PHE A 383 10.76 35.01 9.63
C PHE A 383 12.17 35.08 10.22
N MET A 384 12.72 36.29 10.41
CA MET A 384 14.03 36.49 11.03
C MET A 384 14.16 35.92 12.46
N LYS A 385 13.05 35.65 13.14
CA LYS A 385 13.06 34.96 14.45
C LYS A 385 13.58 33.53 14.36
N TYR A 386 13.49 32.92 13.20
CA TYR A 386 13.84 31.53 12.94
C TYR A 386 15.13 31.41 12.11
N TYR A 387 15.78 32.55 11.82
CA TYR A 387 17.03 32.56 11.06
C TYR A 387 18.20 32.18 11.96
N ILE A 388 18.98 31.20 11.53
CA ILE A 388 20.21 30.72 12.15
C ILE A 388 21.36 31.25 11.31
N LYS A 389 22.24 32.04 11.93
CA LYS A 389 23.35 32.72 11.23
C LYS A 389 24.44 31.76 10.81
N GLY A 390 24.56 30.66 11.56
CA GLY A 390 25.57 29.66 11.37
C GLY A 390 26.81 29.89 12.25
N GLY A 391 27.40 28.80 12.71
CA GLY A 391 28.53 28.78 13.60
C GLY A 391 29.24 27.42 13.58
N PRO A 392 30.04 27.12 14.62
CA PRO A 392 30.85 25.89 14.65
C PRO A 392 30.04 24.59 14.50
N LEU A 393 28.84 24.49 15.10
CA LEU A 393 28.03 23.30 15.08
C LEU A 393 27.40 23.01 13.70
N SER A 394 27.13 24.08 12.94
CA SER A 394 26.61 23.97 11.56
C SER A 394 27.70 24.00 10.48
N GLY A 395 28.99 24.00 10.88
CA GLY A 395 30.09 24.20 9.93
C GLY A 395 30.05 25.55 9.19
N GLY A 396 29.51 26.59 9.84
CA GLY A 396 29.31 27.91 9.28
C GLY A 396 28.10 28.08 8.36
N LYS A 397 27.26 27.03 8.19
CA LYS A 397 26.06 27.12 7.35
C LYS A 397 24.93 27.83 8.08
N SER A 398 24.33 28.83 7.42
CA SER A 398 23.11 29.48 7.87
C SER A 398 21.88 28.73 7.37
N GLY A 399 20.70 29.10 7.89
CA GLY A 399 19.44 28.53 7.43
C GLY A 399 18.24 28.91 8.28
N TYR A 400 17.16 28.20 8.10
CA TYR A 400 15.92 28.39 8.84
C TYR A 400 15.39 27.07 9.37
N ILE A 401 14.63 27.13 10.47
CA ILE A 401 13.87 26.01 10.99
C ILE A 401 12.43 26.49 11.23
N PHE A 402 11.46 25.86 10.55
CA PHE A 402 10.07 26.26 10.59
C PHE A 402 9.15 25.13 11.08
N SER A 403 8.21 25.47 11.95
CA SER A 403 7.03 24.63 12.15
C SER A 403 6.18 24.64 10.88
N ASN A 404 5.62 23.48 10.51
CA ASN A 404 4.91 23.29 9.25
C ASN A 404 3.83 22.20 9.37
N ALA A 405 3.12 21.93 8.26
CA ALA A 405 2.12 20.88 8.12
C ALA A 405 2.49 19.84 7.03
N ASN A 406 3.77 19.68 6.71
CA ASN A 406 4.22 18.68 5.69
C ASN A 406 3.93 17.23 6.11
N TRP A 407 3.69 17.01 7.39
CA TRP A 407 3.26 15.73 7.96
C TRP A 407 1.83 15.33 7.56
N ASP A 408 1.00 16.23 7.03
CA ASP A 408 -0.36 15.90 6.59
C ASP A 408 -0.34 15.15 5.25
N PRO A 409 -0.71 13.85 5.21
CA PRO A 409 -0.68 13.04 4.01
C PRO A 409 -1.94 13.17 3.15
N TYR A 410 -2.80 14.14 3.40
CA TYR A 410 -4.12 14.25 2.77
C TYR A 410 -4.09 14.18 1.24
N PRO A 411 -3.12 14.78 0.51
CA PRO A 411 -3.04 14.63 -0.94
C PRO A 411 -2.94 13.17 -1.40
N MET A 412 -2.13 12.35 -0.72
CA MET A 412 -2.01 10.93 -1.00
C MET A 412 -3.26 10.16 -0.54
N ALA A 413 -3.78 10.46 0.66
CA ALA A 413 -4.97 9.83 1.20
C ALA A 413 -6.19 9.98 0.28
N ASN A 414 -6.35 11.15 -0.33
CA ASN A 414 -7.40 11.44 -1.30
C ASN A 414 -7.26 10.61 -2.59
N GLN A 415 -6.03 10.43 -3.08
CA GLN A 415 -5.77 9.58 -4.26
C GLN A 415 -6.01 8.10 -3.97
N VAL A 416 -5.72 7.63 -2.77
CA VAL A 416 -6.04 6.25 -2.33
C VAL A 416 -7.56 6.02 -2.39
N GLU A 417 -8.37 6.93 -1.87
CA GLU A 417 -9.83 6.80 -1.93
C GLU A 417 -10.35 6.86 -3.38
N ALA A 418 -9.86 7.79 -4.18
CA ALA A 418 -10.24 7.91 -5.58
C ALA A 418 -9.93 6.62 -6.37
N PHE A 419 -8.76 6.00 -6.11
CA PHE A 419 -8.41 4.71 -6.70
C PHE A 419 -9.36 3.60 -6.22
N THR A 420 -9.67 3.51 -4.93
CA THR A 420 -10.57 2.49 -4.38
C THR A 420 -11.97 2.59 -4.97
N ILE A 421 -12.52 3.79 -5.10
CA ILE A 421 -13.81 4.06 -5.76
C ILE A 421 -13.76 3.62 -7.23
N SER A 422 -12.68 3.92 -7.94
CA SER A 422 -12.52 3.53 -9.35
C SER A 422 -12.45 2.02 -9.50
N LEU A 423 -11.75 1.33 -8.59
CA LEU A 423 -11.65 -0.13 -8.54
C LEU A 423 -13.02 -0.78 -8.29
N THR A 424 -13.82 -0.24 -7.37
CA THR A 424 -15.19 -0.71 -7.12
C THR A 424 -16.06 -0.60 -8.39
N ASN A 425 -15.94 0.52 -9.11
CA ASN A 425 -16.67 0.70 -10.38
C ASN A 425 -16.19 -0.24 -11.48
N LEU A 426 -14.92 -0.63 -11.50
CA LEU A 426 -14.40 -1.67 -12.37
C LEU A 426 -14.98 -3.04 -11.98
N GLY A 427 -15.05 -3.34 -10.68
CA GLY A 427 -15.63 -4.57 -10.14
C GLY A 427 -17.08 -4.81 -10.59
N VAL A 428 -17.89 -3.77 -10.70
CA VAL A 428 -19.25 -3.88 -11.27
C VAL A 428 -19.19 -4.44 -12.70
N ALA A 429 -18.31 -3.91 -13.56
CA ALA A 429 -18.18 -4.39 -14.93
C ALA A 429 -17.72 -5.86 -14.97
N VAL A 430 -16.77 -6.25 -14.12
CA VAL A 430 -16.28 -7.63 -14.00
C VAL A 430 -17.41 -8.57 -13.58
N ALA A 431 -18.12 -8.25 -12.49
CA ALA A 431 -19.24 -9.07 -12.00
C ALA A 431 -20.33 -9.24 -13.06
N GLN A 432 -20.71 -8.15 -13.75
CA GLN A 432 -21.74 -8.21 -14.79
C GLN A 432 -21.26 -8.99 -16.04
N ARG A 433 -19.97 -8.97 -16.40
CA ARG A 433 -19.45 -9.81 -17.49
C ARG A 433 -19.69 -11.28 -17.20
N ILE A 434 -19.36 -11.75 -16.00
CA ILE A 434 -19.56 -13.13 -15.56
C ILE A 434 -21.02 -13.54 -15.76
N GLU A 435 -21.95 -12.72 -15.29
CA GLU A 435 -23.39 -13.01 -15.40
C GLU A 435 -23.91 -13.03 -16.85
N ARG A 436 -23.36 -12.19 -17.74
CA ARG A 436 -23.80 -12.15 -19.15
C ARG A 436 -23.44 -13.40 -19.93
N PHE A 437 -22.39 -14.12 -19.57
CA PHE A 437 -22.07 -15.42 -20.16
C PHE A 437 -23.16 -16.48 -19.94
N ARG A 438 -24.01 -16.32 -18.95
CA ARG A 438 -25.14 -17.24 -18.65
C ARG A 438 -26.35 -16.96 -19.53
N ASN A 439 -26.39 -15.85 -20.23
CA ASN A 439 -27.54 -15.47 -21.04
C ASN A 439 -27.34 -15.88 -22.51
N PRO A 440 -28.14 -16.85 -23.04
CA PRO A 440 -28.00 -17.34 -24.41
C PRO A 440 -28.22 -16.25 -25.48
N PHE A 441 -28.90 -15.16 -25.17
CA PHE A 441 -29.05 -14.03 -26.06
C PHE A 441 -27.69 -13.38 -26.38
N PHE A 442 -26.83 -13.20 -25.41
CA PHE A 442 -25.50 -12.61 -25.61
C PHE A 442 -24.47 -13.60 -26.16
N THR A 443 -24.49 -14.84 -25.68
CA THR A 443 -23.57 -15.87 -26.16
C THR A 443 -23.96 -16.46 -27.51
N VAL A 444 -25.20 -16.24 -27.95
CA VAL A 444 -25.80 -16.75 -29.21
C VAL A 444 -25.71 -18.28 -29.35
N ILE A 445 -25.61 -18.97 -28.21
CA ILE A 445 -25.54 -20.43 -28.17
C ILE A 445 -25.95 -20.95 -26.81
N LYS A 446 -26.66 -22.06 -26.80
CA LYS A 446 -26.85 -22.86 -25.59
C LYS A 446 -25.68 -23.83 -25.44
N LEU A 447 -25.21 -24.02 -24.22
CA LEU A 447 -24.14 -25.01 -23.92
C LEU A 447 -24.49 -26.40 -24.49
N THR A 448 -25.78 -26.73 -24.49
CA THR A 448 -26.31 -28.00 -25.06
C THR A 448 -26.01 -28.16 -26.55
N ASP A 449 -25.83 -27.08 -27.29
CA ASP A 449 -25.67 -27.13 -28.75
C ASP A 449 -24.18 -27.23 -29.15
N ALA A 450 -23.27 -26.84 -28.24
CA ALA A 450 -21.83 -26.84 -28.49
C ALA A 450 -21.09 -28.07 -27.97
N LEU A 451 -21.61 -28.71 -26.94
CA LEU A 451 -20.92 -29.75 -26.21
C LEU A 451 -21.73 -31.04 -26.15
N LYS A 452 -21.04 -32.19 -26.25
CA LYS A 452 -21.66 -33.49 -26.04
C LYS A 452 -22.10 -33.65 -24.58
N PRO A 453 -23.10 -34.53 -24.30
CA PRO A 453 -23.60 -34.74 -22.92
C PRO A 453 -22.52 -35.04 -21.90
N ASP A 454 -21.49 -35.79 -22.26
CA ASP A 454 -20.39 -36.15 -21.34
C ASP A 454 -19.46 -34.96 -21.09
N GLU A 455 -19.21 -34.13 -22.10
CA GLU A 455 -18.40 -32.91 -21.98
C GLU A 455 -19.07 -31.84 -21.09
N ARG A 456 -20.42 -31.83 -21.06
CA ARG A 456 -21.19 -30.88 -20.22
C ARG A 456 -21.16 -31.18 -18.72
N LYS A 457 -20.99 -32.46 -18.35
CA LYS A 457 -20.95 -32.88 -16.95
C LYS A 457 -19.76 -32.30 -16.19
N ASP A 458 -18.71 -31.96 -16.89
CA ASP A 458 -17.43 -31.54 -16.31
C ASP A 458 -17.24 -30.02 -16.30
N ILE A 459 -18.19 -29.25 -16.86
CA ILE A 459 -18.15 -27.81 -16.85
C ILE A 459 -18.68 -27.28 -15.51
N PRO A 460 -17.92 -26.47 -14.79
CA PRO A 460 -18.42 -25.83 -13.57
C PRO A 460 -19.65 -24.97 -13.86
N THR A 461 -20.70 -25.15 -13.07
CA THR A 461 -21.84 -24.23 -13.09
C THR A 461 -21.51 -23.03 -12.23
N PHE A 462 -21.47 -21.85 -12.84
CA PHE A 462 -21.36 -20.58 -12.13
C PHE A 462 -22.76 -20.11 -11.78
N ASP A 463 -23.08 -19.99 -10.49
CA ASP A 463 -24.46 -19.71 -10.03
C ASP A 463 -24.75 -18.21 -9.79
N GLY A 464 -23.76 -17.36 -9.85
CA GLY A 464 -23.88 -15.91 -9.65
C GLY A 464 -23.87 -15.45 -8.19
N TYR A 465 -24.03 -16.34 -7.22
CA TYR A 465 -23.96 -15.96 -5.80
C TYR A 465 -22.58 -15.43 -5.43
N LEU A 466 -21.53 -16.18 -5.72
CA LEU A 466 -20.15 -15.79 -5.37
C LEU A 466 -19.69 -14.47 -6.03
N PRO A 467 -19.87 -14.26 -7.34
CA PRO A 467 -19.52 -12.96 -7.93
C PRO A 467 -20.29 -11.78 -7.34
N THR A 468 -21.56 -11.99 -6.95
CA THR A 468 -22.40 -10.95 -6.34
C THR A 468 -21.92 -10.65 -4.91
N ASP A 469 -21.60 -11.67 -4.12
CA ASP A 469 -21.09 -11.53 -2.76
C ASP A 469 -19.75 -10.78 -2.74
N LEU A 470 -18.78 -11.21 -3.53
CA LEU A 470 -17.49 -10.54 -3.69
C LEU A 470 -17.63 -9.08 -4.15
N TRP A 471 -18.57 -8.81 -5.06
CA TRP A 471 -18.83 -7.44 -5.48
C TRP A 471 -19.44 -6.60 -4.36
N GLN A 472 -20.31 -7.15 -3.52
CA GLN A 472 -20.88 -6.43 -2.37
C GLN A 472 -19.81 -6.06 -1.35
N GLU A 473 -18.89 -6.97 -1.04
CA GLU A 473 -17.73 -6.66 -0.19
C GLU A 473 -16.89 -5.53 -0.79
N LEU A 474 -16.59 -5.63 -2.09
CA LEU A 474 -15.84 -4.61 -2.80
C LEU A 474 -16.58 -3.25 -2.80
N ALA A 475 -17.90 -3.25 -2.94
CA ALA A 475 -18.73 -2.04 -2.92
C ALA A 475 -18.69 -1.34 -1.55
N ASP A 476 -18.67 -2.10 -0.46
CA ASP A 476 -18.49 -1.55 0.89
C ASP A 476 -17.13 -0.85 1.03
N LEU A 477 -16.07 -1.49 0.57
CA LEU A 477 -14.72 -0.93 0.60
C LEU A 477 -14.57 0.35 -0.24
N GLY A 478 -15.36 0.49 -1.31
CA GLY A 478 -15.41 1.69 -2.14
C GLY A 478 -16.17 2.86 -1.50
N THR A 479 -16.83 2.66 -0.36
CA THR A 479 -17.45 3.75 0.39
C THR A 479 -16.36 4.58 1.06
N PRO A 480 -16.30 5.93 0.84
CA PRO A 480 -15.28 6.77 1.45
C PRO A 480 -15.27 6.67 2.96
N VAL A 481 -14.08 6.72 3.56
CA VAL A 481 -13.93 6.78 5.01
C VAL A 481 -14.49 8.11 5.50
N THR A 482 -15.42 8.06 6.47
CA THR A 482 -16.06 9.26 7.01
C THR A 482 -15.00 10.17 7.64
N PRO A 483 -14.93 11.45 7.25
CA PRO A 483 -14.02 12.40 7.88
C PRO A 483 -14.26 12.47 9.39
N ASN A 484 -13.17 12.55 10.13
CA ASN A 484 -13.19 12.74 11.57
C ASN A 484 -12.49 14.05 11.91
N GLY A 485 -13.10 14.85 12.76
CA GLY A 485 -12.59 16.14 13.22
C GLY A 485 -12.44 16.20 14.75
N GLN A 486 -12.17 15.07 15.39
CA GLN A 486 -11.94 15.05 16.84
C GLN A 486 -10.58 15.66 17.16
N ALA A 487 -10.60 16.82 17.83
CA ALA A 487 -9.38 17.45 18.30
C ALA A 487 -8.71 16.63 19.42
N ILE A 488 -7.43 16.33 19.25
CA ILE A 488 -6.59 15.60 20.21
C ILE A 488 -5.39 16.46 20.63
N VAL A 489 -4.52 15.92 21.51
CA VAL A 489 -3.28 16.60 21.98
C VAL A 489 -3.57 18.03 22.46
N ALA A 490 -4.52 18.17 23.40
CA ALA A 490 -5.00 19.45 23.90
C ALA A 490 -5.45 20.42 22.77
N THR A 491 -6.15 19.89 21.79
CA THR A 491 -6.72 20.59 20.62
C THR A 491 -5.70 21.14 19.60
N VAL A 492 -4.45 20.70 19.65
CA VAL A 492 -3.42 21.10 18.68
C VAL A 492 -3.55 20.34 17.36
N GLU A 493 -3.96 19.09 17.43
CA GLU A 493 -4.19 18.22 16.28
C GLU A 493 -5.71 18.07 16.11
N ASP A 494 -6.26 18.69 15.08
CA ASP A 494 -7.71 18.80 14.82
C ASP A 494 -8.11 18.42 13.39
N LEU A 495 -7.15 17.95 12.58
CA LEU A 495 -7.34 17.38 11.25
C LEU A 495 -6.72 15.99 11.18
N GLU A 496 -7.48 15.01 10.75
CA GLU A 496 -7.03 13.62 10.67
C GLU A 496 -7.18 13.10 9.25
N GLY A 497 -6.06 12.66 8.62
CA GLY A 497 -6.06 12.13 7.26
C GLY A 497 -6.64 10.72 7.13
N GLN A 498 -6.65 9.94 8.22
CA GLN A 498 -7.08 8.52 8.30
C GLN A 498 -6.41 7.63 7.24
N THR A 499 -5.22 8.01 6.80
CA THR A 499 -4.52 7.43 5.63
C THR A 499 -4.25 5.94 5.80
N ARG A 500 -3.92 5.51 7.04
CA ARG A 500 -3.74 4.08 7.36
C ARG A 500 -4.99 3.26 7.03
N ILE A 501 -6.17 3.71 7.47
CA ILE A 501 -7.43 3.00 7.22
C ILE A 501 -7.74 2.98 5.73
N LYS A 502 -7.57 4.12 5.04
CA LYS A 502 -7.80 4.24 3.61
C LYS A 502 -6.91 3.31 2.80
N THR A 503 -5.60 3.27 3.08
CA THR A 503 -4.67 2.36 2.39
C THR A 503 -4.94 0.90 2.71
N GLN A 504 -5.33 0.57 3.93
CA GLN A 504 -5.71 -0.78 4.33
C GLN A 504 -6.94 -1.28 3.55
N ARG A 505 -8.01 -0.47 3.49
CA ARG A 505 -9.23 -0.77 2.71
C ARG A 505 -8.92 -0.91 1.22
N ALA A 506 -8.05 -0.07 0.68
CA ALA A 506 -7.64 -0.15 -0.73
C ALA A 506 -6.88 -1.46 -1.04
N ARG A 507 -5.99 -1.91 -0.14
CA ARG A 507 -5.29 -3.20 -0.29
C ARG A 507 -6.26 -4.38 -0.24
N GLU A 508 -7.21 -4.35 0.67
CA GLU A 508 -8.29 -5.35 0.77
C GLU A 508 -9.17 -5.35 -0.50
N ALA A 509 -9.51 -4.17 -1.02
CA ALA A 509 -10.26 -4.04 -2.27
C ALA A 509 -9.51 -4.64 -3.48
N VAL A 510 -8.19 -4.52 -3.54
CA VAL A 510 -7.37 -5.18 -4.57
C VAL A 510 -7.44 -6.69 -4.44
N ASP A 511 -7.35 -7.24 -3.23
CA ASP A 511 -7.41 -8.68 -3.00
C ASP A 511 -8.78 -9.27 -3.37
N ILE A 512 -9.88 -8.65 -2.91
CA ILE A 512 -11.24 -9.05 -3.29
C ILE A 512 -11.45 -8.93 -4.81
N SER A 513 -10.87 -7.91 -5.45
CA SER A 513 -10.93 -7.76 -6.90
C SER A 513 -10.23 -8.91 -7.63
N PHE A 514 -9.12 -9.44 -7.10
CA PHE A 514 -8.48 -10.65 -7.64
C PHE A 514 -9.38 -11.89 -7.52
N HIS A 515 -10.08 -12.06 -6.40
CA HIS A 515 -11.05 -13.15 -6.24
C HIS A 515 -12.20 -13.04 -7.24
N LEU A 516 -12.74 -11.84 -7.44
CA LEU A 516 -13.77 -11.59 -8.44
C LEU A 516 -13.25 -11.83 -9.86
N LEU A 517 -12.05 -11.34 -10.17
CA LEU A 517 -11.41 -11.53 -11.47
C LEU A 517 -11.09 -13.00 -11.76
N ALA A 518 -10.81 -13.81 -10.72
CA ALA A 518 -10.63 -15.26 -10.87
C ALA A 518 -11.89 -15.93 -11.44
N GLN A 519 -13.08 -15.48 -11.06
CA GLN A 519 -14.34 -15.98 -11.61
C GLN A 519 -14.52 -15.52 -13.07
N ASP A 520 -14.14 -14.28 -13.41
CA ASP A 520 -14.17 -13.75 -14.77
C ASP A 520 -13.22 -14.53 -15.70
N LEU A 521 -11.98 -14.74 -15.26
CA LEU A 521 -10.98 -15.53 -15.99
C LEU A 521 -11.43 -16.96 -16.24
N LEU A 522 -11.97 -17.64 -15.23
CA LEU A 522 -12.54 -18.97 -15.38
C LEU A 522 -13.66 -18.97 -16.43
N THR A 523 -14.63 -18.09 -16.28
CA THR A 523 -15.77 -17.97 -17.18
C THR A 523 -15.31 -17.71 -18.61
N ALA A 524 -14.46 -16.71 -18.83
CA ALA A 524 -13.92 -16.39 -20.14
C ALA A 524 -13.19 -17.58 -20.76
N SER A 525 -12.34 -18.27 -19.97
CA SER A 525 -11.57 -19.43 -20.43
C SER A 525 -12.45 -20.60 -20.89
N TYR A 526 -13.54 -20.91 -20.16
CA TYR A 526 -14.49 -21.96 -20.56
C TYR A 526 -15.20 -21.61 -21.85
N TRP A 527 -15.64 -20.36 -22.01
CA TRP A 527 -16.29 -19.94 -23.23
C TRP A 527 -15.35 -19.87 -24.44
N MET A 528 -14.07 -19.60 -24.26
CA MET A 528 -13.08 -19.75 -25.33
C MET A 528 -12.99 -21.21 -25.82
N GLU A 529 -12.97 -22.19 -24.91
CA GLU A 529 -12.99 -23.61 -25.28
C GLU A 529 -14.28 -24.00 -26.00
N ILE A 530 -15.43 -23.49 -25.58
CA ILE A 530 -16.71 -23.68 -26.29
C ILE A 530 -16.61 -23.11 -27.72
N ARG A 531 -16.04 -21.91 -27.89
CA ARG A 531 -15.82 -21.32 -29.22
C ARG A 531 -14.88 -22.17 -30.07
N LYS A 532 -13.85 -22.76 -29.49
CA LYS A 532 -12.95 -23.70 -30.16
C LYS A 532 -13.65 -25.03 -30.51
N ALA A 533 -14.52 -25.53 -29.63
CA ALA A 533 -15.33 -26.71 -29.92
C ALA A 533 -16.33 -26.49 -31.08
N GLN A 534 -16.91 -25.29 -31.18
CA GLN A 534 -17.76 -24.92 -32.31
C GLN A 534 -17.00 -24.88 -33.65
N ASN A 535 -15.78 -24.33 -33.62
CA ASN A 535 -14.91 -24.26 -34.80
C ASN A 535 -13.44 -24.34 -34.36
N PRO A 536 -12.80 -25.51 -34.53
CA PRO A 536 -11.40 -25.71 -34.13
C PRO A 536 -10.38 -24.80 -34.82
N GLN A 537 -10.76 -24.13 -35.92
CA GLN A 537 -9.91 -23.19 -36.64
C GLN A 537 -9.89 -21.77 -36.06
N ARG A 538 -10.76 -21.47 -35.11
CA ARG A 538 -10.80 -20.16 -34.44
C ARG A 538 -9.49 -19.87 -33.71
N LYS A 539 -8.94 -18.68 -33.97
CA LYS A 539 -7.79 -18.10 -33.28
C LYS A 539 -8.27 -17.03 -32.32
N PHE A 540 -7.59 -16.84 -31.21
CA PHE A 540 -8.00 -15.92 -30.15
C PHE A 540 -7.06 -14.71 -29.94
N GLY A 541 -6.02 -14.59 -30.78
CA GLY A 541 -4.88 -13.72 -30.54
C GLY A 541 -3.80 -14.42 -29.68
N GLU A 542 -2.59 -13.90 -29.71
CA GLU A 542 -1.43 -14.54 -29.05
C GLU A 542 -1.57 -14.54 -27.52
N ALA A 543 -1.80 -13.37 -26.92
CA ALA A 543 -1.86 -13.24 -25.46
C ALA A 543 -3.01 -14.05 -24.83
N PRO A 544 -4.28 -13.95 -25.29
CA PRO A 544 -5.37 -14.79 -24.79
C PRO A 544 -5.13 -16.28 -24.96
N THR A 545 -4.48 -16.69 -26.07
CA THR A 545 -4.14 -18.12 -26.30
C THR A 545 -3.11 -18.61 -25.30
N ALA A 546 -2.01 -17.87 -25.11
CA ALA A 546 -0.95 -18.24 -24.19
C ALA A 546 -1.47 -18.29 -22.73
N ALA A 547 -2.31 -17.35 -22.32
CA ALA A 547 -2.93 -17.36 -20.99
C ALA A 547 -3.88 -18.56 -20.81
N LEU A 548 -4.70 -18.88 -21.82
CA LEU A 548 -5.59 -20.04 -21.80
C LEU A 548 -4.79 -21.33 -21.66
N GLU A 549 -3.75 -21.53 -22.47
CA GLU A 549 -2.90 -22.73 -22.46
C GLU A 549 -2.20 -22.90 -21.10
N ALA A 550 -1.68 -21.82 -20.51
CA ALA A 550 -1.06 -21.86 -19.20
C ALA A 550 -2.08 -22.17 -18.09
N LEU A 551 -3.28 -21.58 -18.14
CA LEU A 551 -4.34 -21.86 -17.18
C LEU A 551 -4.77 -23.34 -17.25
N ARG A 552 -4.80 -23.95 -18.45
CA ARG A 552 -5.16 -25.37 -18.65
C ARG A 552 -4.15 -26.35 -18.07
N GLN A 553 -2.92 -25.91 -17.77
CA GLN A 553 -1.96 -26.76 -17.04
C GLN A 553 -2.36 -26.97 -15.57
N VAL A 554 -3.07 -26.00 -14.97
CA VAL A 554 -3.51 -26.05 -13.56
C VAL A 554 -5.00 -26.34 -13.42
N ILE A 555 -5.81 -25.95 -14.41
CA ILE A 555 -7.27 -26.20 -14.49
C ILE A 555 -7.58 -26.82 -15.85
N PRO A 556 -7.48 -28.17 -15.98
CA PRO A 556 -7.77 -28.87 -17.23
C PRO A 556 -9.20 -28.59 -17.72
N TRP A 557 -9.38 -28.55 -19.06
CA TRP A 557 -10.68 -28.32 -19.71
C TRP A 557 -11.71 -29.40 -19.33
N HIS A 558 -11.30 -30.66 -19.41
CA HIS A 558 -12.09 -31.80 -18.99
C HIS A 558 -11.35 -32.54 -17.88
N GLN A 559 -11.99 -32.60 -16.71
CA GLN A 559 -11.46 -33.33 -15.58
C GLN A 559 -12.60 -34.16 -14.97
N ALA A 560 -12.39 -35.46 -14.84
CA ALA A 560 -13.36 -36.32 -14.18
C ALA A 560 -13.65 -35.82 -12.76
N ALA A 561 -14.89 -35.93 -12.32
CA ALA A 561 -15.30 -35.45 -10.98
C ALA A 561 -14.43 -36.06 -9.85
N SER A 562 -13.92 -37.28 -10.03
CA SER A 562 -13.02 -37.96 -9.11
C SER A 562 -11.59 -37.37 -9.08
N GLU A 563 -11.20 -36.66 -10.13
CA GLU A 563 -9.86 -36.05 -10.29
C GLU A 563 -9.85 -34.55 -9.99
N ARG A 564 -11.05 -33.96 -9.78
CA ARG A 564 -11.16 -32.55 -9.47
C ARG A 564 -10.42 -32.22 -8.18
N GLN A 565 -9.68 -31.13 -8.23
CA GLN A 565 -9.02 -30.61 -7.04
C GLN A 565 -10.04 -30.42 -5.93
N LYS A 566 -9.67 -30.79 -4.70
CA LYS A 566 -10.50 -30.56 -3.50
C LYS A 566 -10.72 -29.08 -3.21
N ARG A 567 -9.88 -28.22 -3.77
CA ARG A 567 -9.91 -26.78 -3.62
C ARG A 567 -10.84 -26.16 -4.68
N PRO A 568 -11.64 -25.13 -4.33
CA PRO A 568 -12.50 -24.44 -5.29
C PRO A 568 -11.69 -23.87 -6.47
N LEU A 569 -12.19 -24.04 -7.70
CA LEU A 569 -11.47 -23.60 -8.92
C LEU A 569 -11.17 -22.11 -8.93
N GLY A 570 -12.04 -21.28 -8.34
CA GLY A 570 -11.78 -19.85 -8.17
C GLY A 570 -10.52 -19.56 -7.38
N MET A 571 -10.26 -20.35 -6.32
CA MET A 571 -9.03 -20.23 -5.54
C MET A 571 -7.79 -20.67 -6.33
N VAL A 572 -7.92 -21.68 -7.17
CA VAL A 572 -6.82 -22.13 -8.06
C VAL A 572 -6.51 -21.06 -9.13
N ALA A 573 -7.54 -20.42 -9.67
CA ALA A 573 -7.37 -19.33 -10.63
C ALA A 573 -6.79 -18.06 -9.98
N TYR A 574 -7.17 -17.78 -8.73
CA TYR A 574 -6.56 -16.71 -7.94
C TYR A 574 -5.06 -16.95 -7.77
N ASP A 575 -4.65 -18.14 -7.28
CA ASP A 575 -3.24 -18.48 -7.11
C ASP A 575 -2.48 -18.41 -8.44
N PHE A 576 -3.09 -18.91 -9.51
CA PHE A 576 -2.51 -18.84 -10.85
C PHE A 576 -2.18 -17.39 -11.26
N MET A 577 -3.07 -16.44 -11.00
CA MET A 577 -2.82 -15.03 -11.29
C MET A 577 -1.75 -14.42 -10.39
N GLN A 578 -1.69 -14.81 -9.11
CA GLN A 578 -0.66 -14.35 -8.18
C GLN A 578 0.74 -14.85 -8.58
N GLU A 579 0.83 -16.10 -9.02
CA GLU A 579 2.10 -16.74 -9.42
C GLU A 579 2.55 -16.37 -10.85
N ASN A 580 1.61 -15.99 -11.71
CA ASN A 580 1.88 -15.67 -13.10
C ASN A 580 1.42 -14.24 -13.42
N PRO A 581 2.30 -13.23 -13.39
CA PRO A 581 1.94 -11.89 -13.81
C PRO A 581 1.48 -11.89 -15.27
N ALA A 582 0.46 -11.08 -15.60
CA ALA A 582 -0.09 -11.01 -16.96
C ALA A 582 0.95 -10.58 -18.00
N SER A 583 1.98 -9.84 -17.59
CA SER A 583 3.14 -9.46 -18.42
C SER A 583 3.92 -10.65 -18.97
N LYS A 584 3.79 -11.85 -18.39
CA LYS A 584 4.35 -13.10 -18.93
C LYS A 584 3.67 -13.49 -20.25
N PHE A 585 2.42 -13.14 -20.43
CA PHE A 585 1.61 -13.46 -21.60
C PHE A 585 1.47 -12.30 -22.58
N TYR A 586 1.66 -11.10 -22.08
CA TYR A 586 1.59 -9.88 -22.87
C TYR A 586 2.61 -8.84 -22.39
N SER A 587 3.69 -8.70 -23.10
CA SER A 587 4.81 -7.79 -22.78
C SER A 587 4.98 -6.64 -23.78
N GLY A 588 4.03 -6.45 -24.66
CA GLY A 588 4.07 -5.44 -25.72
C GLY A 588 2.99 -4.37 -25.56
N GLY A 589 2.66 -3.72 -26.67
CA GLY A 589 1.53 -2.83 -26.78
C GLY A 589 1.85 -1.34 -26.76
N PRO A 590 0.82 -0.48 -26.78
CA PRO A 590 0.99 0.95 -26.83
C PRO A 590 1.64 1.49 -25.57
N GLN A 591 2.43 2.55 -25.72
CA GLN A 591 3.04 3.25 -24.59
C GLN A 591 1.94 3.91 -23.73
N ALA A 592 2.01 3.71 -22.40
CA ALA A 592 1.11 4.37 -21.47
C ALA A 592 1.23 5.90 -21.55
N PRO A 593 0.16 6.64 -21.25
CA PRO A 593 0.21 8.09 -21.15
C PRO A 593 1.28 8.53 -20.17
N LYS A 594 2.04 9.59 -20.52
CA LYS A 594 3.11 10.10 -19.66
C LYS A 594 2.54 10.80 -18.44
N ALA A 595 3.06 10.50 -17.27
CA ALA A 595 2.83 11.28 -16.06
C ALA A 595 3.49 12.68 -16.18
N ALA A 596 2.93 13.65 -15.45
CA ALA A 596 3.60 14.96 -15.33
C ALA A 596 4.98 14.82 -14.66
N ALA A 597 5.93 15.68 -15.04
CA ALA A 597 7.23 15.71 -14.38
C ALA A 597 7.07 16.10 -12.91
N MET A 598 7.76 15.38 -12.02
CA MET A 598 7.74 15.70 -10.59
C MET A 598 8.64 16.90 -10.29
N PRO A 599 8.21 17.87 -9.47
CA PRO A 599 9.08 18.92 -8.97
C PRO A 599 10.13 18.32 -8.02
N ALA A 600 11.33 18.90 -8.00
CA ALA A 600 12.36 18.51 -7.03
C ALA A 600 12.04 19.07 -5.65
N ALA A 601 12.09 18.25 -4.61
CA ALA A 601 11.92 18.69 -3.23
C ALA A 601 13.06 19.62 -2.79
N GLY A 602 12.74 20.63 -1.98
CA GLY A 602 13.72 21.58 -1.45
C GLY A 602 14.15 22.69 -2.42
N VAL A 603 13.57 22.77 -3.63
CA VAL A 603 13.79 23.85 -4.58
C VAL A 603 12.67 24.87 -4.45
N LEU A 604 13.01 26.10 -4.07
CA LEU A 604 12.02 27.19 -4.03
C LEU A 604 11.45 27.44 -5.44
N PRO A 605 10.12 27.59 -5.58
CA PRO A 605 9.54 27.99 -6.85
C PRO A 605 10.12 29.36 -7.27
N ARG A 606 10.44 29.49 -8.54
CA ARG A 606 10.97 30.76 -9.10
C ARG A 606 9.84 31.76 -9.28
#